data_657aa6562943567651586b0cac636a0d
#
_entry.id   657aa6562943567651586b0cac636a0d
#
_cell.length_a   1.000
_cell.length_b   1.000
_cell.length_c   1.000
_cell.angle_alpha   90.00
_cell.angle_beta   90.00
_cell.angle_gamma   90.00
#
_symmetry.space_group_name_H-M   'P 1'
#
loop_
_entity.id
_entity.type
_entity.pdbx_description
1 polymer ?
#
loop_
_entity_poly.entity_id
_entity_poly.type
_entity_poly.pdbx_seq_one_letter_code
_entity_poly.pdbx_strand_id
1 'polypeptide(L)'
;GDNYPPKNMYIKLIRNKPKGNAITGRLIVDDGQLTLDTLEPWQYAIPAGCYRLRLTYSPAFQEILPILDGVLGYARQPHNGIRRTGIRIHAGNTIADSRGCILVGSIDMGDKARLLSSRKALNELREYLLNYQKEYPNEEIYIEITEPDAYPLYDVPYECQLQKP
;
A
#
# COMPACT_ATOMS: atom_id res chain seq x y z
N GLY A 1 -9.83 -29.64 -9.04
CA GLY A 1 -8.48 -29.91 -9.20
C GLY A 1 -7.86 -28.89 -10.10
N ASP A 2 -7.24 -28.05 -9.49
CA ASP A 2 -6.85 -26.87 -10.19
C ASP A 2 -5.40 -26.91 -10.54
N ASN A 3 -5.15 -27.36 -11.78
CA ASN A 3 -3.82 -27.36 -12.37
C ASN A 3 -3.47 -26.00 -12.98
N TYR A 4 -4.19 -24.96 -12.60
CA TYR A 4 -3.84 -23.62 -13.05
C TYR A 4 -2.66 -23.10 -12.26
N PRO A 5 -1.68 -22.47 -12.93
CA PRO A 5 -0.59 -21.85 -12.19
C PRO A 5 -1.12 -20.78 -11.24
N PRO A 6 -0.53 -20.62 -10.08
CA PRO A 6 -0.91 -19.55 -9.18
C PRO A 6 -0.73 -18.20 -9.86
N LYS A 7 -1.65 -17.27 -9.58
CA LYS A 7 -1.58 -15.92 -10.12
C LYS A 7 -0.84 -15.01 -9.16
N ASN A 8 -0.28 -13.94 -9.70
CA ASN A 8 0.27 -12.86 -8.89
C ASN A 8 -0.79 -12.37 -7.90
N MET A 9 -0.33 -11.89 -6.75
CA MET A 9 -1.23 -11.33 -5.76
C MET A 9 -1.42 -9.83 -6.00
N TYR A 10 -2.66 -9.38 -5.88
CA TYR A 10 -3.00 -7.96 -5.96
C TYR A 10 -3.55 -7.49 -4.62
N ILE A 11 -2.95 -6.41 -4.13
CA ILE A 11 -3.43 -5.66 -2.98
C ILE A 11 -4.09 -4.40 -3.53
N LYS A 12 -5.26 -4.05 -3.00
CA LYS A 12 -5.94 -2.80 -3.37
C LYS A 12 -5.91 -1.85 -2.19
N LEU A 13 -5.43 -0.64 -2.42
CA LEU A 13 -5.57 0.45 -1.48
C LEU A 13 -6.60 1.43 -2.03
N ILE A 14 -7.75 1.51 -1.36
CA ILE A 14 -8.83 2.40 -1.74
C ILE A 14 -8.79 3.59 -0.79
N ARG A 15 -8.36 4.74 -1.31
CA ARG A 15 -8.26 5.98 -0.54
C ARG A 15 -9.61 6.68 -0.46
N ASN A 16 -9.88 7.28 0.71
CA ASN A 16 -10.96 8.24 0.86
C ASN A 16 -10.47 9.65 0.51
N LYS A 17 -11.40 10.59 0.37
CA LYS A 17 -11.03 12.00 0.20
C LYS A 17 -10.28 12.49 1.44
N PRO A 18 -9.23 13.30 1.27
CA PRO A 18 -8.50 13.84 2.40
C PRO A 18 -9.41 14.69 3.31
N LYS A 19 -9.19 14.56 4.62
CA LYS A 19 -9.70 15.49 5.63
C LYS A 19 -8.51 16.22 6.21
N GLY A 20 -8.36 17.52 5.87
CA GLY A 20 -7.13 18.23 6.17
C GLY A 20 -5.95 17.54 5.51
N ASN A 21 -4.92 17.20 6.28
CA ASN A 21 -3.75 16.49 5.76
C ASN A 21 -3.81 14.98 5.97
N ALA A 22 -4.96 14.42 6.33
CA ALA A 22 -5.11 12.99 6.59
C ALA A 22 -5.88 12.30 5.46
N ILE A 23 -5.29 11.27 4.87
CA ILE A 23 -5.97 10.37 3.95
C ILE A 23 -6.19 9.05 4.67
N THR A 24 -7.45 8.74 4.95
CA THR A 24 -7.80 7.40 5.39
C THR A 24 -8.09 6.51 4.19
N GLY A 25 -7.99 5.22 4.36
CA GLY A 25 -8.28 4.29 3.29
C GLY A 25 -8.45 2.87 3.80
N ARG A 26 -8.60 1.97 2.85
CA ARG A 26 -8.74 0.54 3.14
C ARG A 26 -7.78 -0.25 2.26
N LEU A 27 -7.02 -1.12 2.89
CA LEU A 27 -6.12 -2.06 2.24
C LEU A 27 -6.80 -3.43 2.17
N ILE A 28 -7.06 -3.90 0.96
CA ILE A 28 -7.72 -5.17 0.71
C ILE A 28 -6.69 -6.11 0.12
N VAL A 29 -6.34 -7.15 0.85
CA VAL A 29 -5.28 -8.10 0.49
C VAL A 29 -5.91 -9.40 0.01
N ASP A 30 -5.46 -9.87 -1.15
CA ASP A 30 -5.82 -11.18 -1.71
C ASP A 30 -7.35 -11.39 -1.72
N ASP A 31 -8.05 -10.52 -2.45
CA ASP A 31 -9.51 -10.56 -2.62
C ASP A 31 -10.28 -10.54 -1.28
N GLY A 32 -9.71 -9.87 -0.27
CA GLY A 32 -10.37 -9.68 1.01
C GLY A 32 -10.04 -10.71 2.08
N GLN A 33 -9.05 -11.57 1.84
CA GLN A 33 -8.59 -12.51 2.87
C GLN A 33 -8.05 -11.78 4.10
N LEU A 34 -7.53 -10.57 3.90
CA LEU A 34 -7.13 -9.66 4.96
C LEU A 34 -7.52 -8.26 4.56
N THR A 35 -8.16 -7.53 5.46
CA THR A 35 -8.53 -6.12 5.23
C THR A 35 -8.08 -5.30 6.42
N LEU A 36 -7.37 -4.20 6.13
CA LEU A 36 -6.86 -3.28 7.14
C LEU A 36 -7.24 -1.85 6.76
N ASP A 37 -7.29 -0.97 7.76
CA ASP A 37 -7.41 0.45 7.50
C ASP A 37 -6.03 1.06 7.26
N THR A 38 -5.98 2.17 6.53
CA THR A 38 -4.74 2.87 6.23
C THR A 38 -4.83 4.34 6.59
N LEU A 39 -3.68 4.94 6.80
CA LEU A 39 -3.55 6.37 7.06
C LEU A 39 -2.29 6.88 6.35
N GLU A 40 -2.44 7.97 5.62
CA GLU A 40 -1.34 8.61 4.89
C GLU A 40 -1.43 10.13 5.05
N PRO A 41 -0.29 10.84 5.13
CA PRO A 41 -0.31 12.30 5.10
C PRO A 41 -0.50 12.77 3.65
N TRP A 42 -1.54 13.59 3.41
CA TRP A 42 -1.81 14.12 2.07
C TRP A 42 -0.62 14.88 1.47
N GLN A 43 0.07 15.62 2.33
CA GLN A 43 1.23 16.41 1.91
C GLN A 43 2.32 15.55 1.23
N TYR A 44 2.51 14.33 1.68
CA TYR A 44 3.59 13.45 1.23
C TYR A 44 3.12 12.19 0.51
N ALA A 45 1.82 11.99 0.38
CA ALA A 45 1.27 10.77 -0.21
C ALA A 45 1.80 10.54 -1.62
N ILE A 46 2.01 9.28 -1.95
CA ILE A 46 2.48 8.87 -3.29
C ILE A 46 1.32 8.91 -4.28
N PRO A 47 1.61 9.03 -5.59
CA PRO A 47 0.54 9.04 -6.59
C PRO A 47 -0.28 7.75 -6.59
N ALA A 48 -1.55 7.86 -6.91
CA ALA A 48 -2.37 6.70 -7.24
C ALA A 48 -1.76 5.98 -8.45
N GLY A 49 -1.97 4.68 -8.53
CA GLY A 49 -1.39 3.87 -9.59
C GLY A 49 -1.09 2.47 -9.08
N CYS A 50 -0.40 1.70 -9.89
CA CYS A 50 -0.02 0.34 -9.52
C CYS A 50 1.49 0.24 -9.34
N TYR A 51 1.90 -0.37 -8.23
CA TYR A 51 3.31 -0.52 -7.88
C TYR A 51 3.60 -1.99 -7.57
N ARG A 52 4.79 -2.44 -7.96
CA ARG A 52 5.28 -3.72 -7.48
C ARG A 52 5.66 -3.58 -6.01
N LEU A 53 5.31 -4.58 -5.23
CA LEU A 53 5.59 -4.62 -3.81
C LEU A 53 6.53 -5.79 -3.52
N ARG A 54 7.61 -5.50 -2.79
CA ARG A 54 8.58 -6.52 -2.37
C ARG A 54 8.71 -6.49 -0.85
N LEU A 55 9.17 -7.59 -0.28
CA LEU A 55 9.46 -7.68 1.15
C LEU A 55 10.97 -7.63 1.33
N THR A 56 11.47 -6.55 1.92
CA THR A 56 12.89 -6.35 2.13
C THR A 56 13.16 -5.82 3.54
N TYR A 57 14.37 -6.04 4.03
CA TYR A 57 14.79 -5.51 5.32
C TYR A 57 14.89 -4.00 5.27
N SER A 58 14.31 -3.35 6.28
CA SER A 58 14.39 -1.91 6.45
C SER A 58 15.42 -1.58 7.53
N PRO A 59 16.55 -0.92 7.18
CA PRO A 59 17.51 -0.50 8.19
C PRO A 59 16.91 0.50 9.20
N ALA A 60 16.03 1.38 8.73
CA ALA A 60 15.41 2.40 9.59
C ALA A 60 14.50 1.78 10.64
N PHE A 61 13.73 0.75 10.28
CA PHE A 61 12.79 0.09 11.19
C PHE A 61 13.31 -1.22 11.77
N GLN A 62 14.46 -1.71 11.29
CA GLN A 62 15.10 -2.96 11.73
C GLN A 62 14.18 -4.17 11.64
N GLU A 63 13.38 -4.24 10.58
CA GLU A 63 12.49 -5.35 10.31
C GLU A 63 12.22 -5.49 8.81
N ILE A 64 11.74 -6.65 8.39
CA ILE A 64 11.31 -6.87 7.01
C ILE A 64 9.95 -6.20 6.83
N LEU A 65 9.85 -5.32 5.84
CA LEU A 65 8.63 -4.55 5.56
C LEU A 65 8.37 -4.53 4.05
N PRO A 66 7.09 -4.41 3.66
CA PRO A 66 6.76 -4.18 2.26
C PRO A 66 7.38 -2.87 1.76
N ILE A 67 7.94 -2.91 0.56
CA ILE A 67 8.46 -1.72 -0.13
C ILE A 67 7.81 -1.62 -1.50
N LEU A 68 7.45 -0.40 -1.90
CA LEU A 68 6.87 -0.11 -3.20
C LEU A 68 7.95 0.37 -4.16
N ASP A 69 8.05 -0.29 -5.30
CA ASP A 69 9.05 0.06 -6.32
C ASP A 69 8.53 1.11 -7.29
N GLY A 70 9.43 1.94 -7.79
CA GLY A 70 9.16 2.84 -8.90
C GLY A 70 8.27 4.04 -8.56
N VAL A 71 8.25 4.46 -7.30
CA VAL A 71 7.44 5.61 -6.90
C VAL A 71 8.06 6.91 -7.44
N LEU A 72 7.26 7.69 -8.17
CA LEU A 72 7.67 8.98 -8.73
C LEU A 72 6.68 10.06 -8.29
N GLY A 73 7.20 11.12 -7.69
CA GLY A 73 6.41 12.29 -7.33
C GLY A 73 5.51 12.11 -6.11
N TYR A 74 4.50 12.93 -6.05
CA TYR A 74 3.54 13.03 -4.95
C TYR A 74 2.12 12.99 -5.50
N ALA A 75 1.16 12.57 -4.70
CA ALA A 75 -0.24 12.53 -5.12
C ALA A 75 -0.71 13.88 -5.66
N ARG A 76 -0.25 14.98 -5.06
CA ARG A 76 -0.56 16.35 -5.49
C ARG A 76 0.23 16.81 -6.72
N GLN A 77 1.34 16.13 -7.04
CA GLN A 77 2.22 16.44 -8.17
C GLN A 77 2.75 15.13 -8.77
N PRO A 78 1.86 14.35 -9.41
CA PRO A 78 2.22 12.98 -9.81
C PRO A 78 3.31 12.91 -10.88
N HIS A 79 3.51 13.97 -11.65
CA HIS A 79 4.45 13.96 -12.77
C HIS A 79 5.63 14.92 -12.57
N ASN A 80 6.02 15.19 -11.32
CA ASN A 80 7.13 16.11 -11.05
C ASN A 80 8.51 15.49 -11.27
N GLY A 81 8.58 14.20 -11.60
CA GLY A 81 9.83 13.52 -11.91
C GLY A 81 10.71 13.18 -10.71
N ILE A 82 10.29 13.54 -9.50
CA ILE A 82 11.06 13.23 -8.29
C ILE A 82 10.93 11.73 -7.98
N ARG A 83 12.07 11.03 -7.99
CA ARG A 83 12.12 9.63 -7.58
C ARG A 83 12.06 9.55 -6.06
N ARG A 84 11.14 8.72 -5.57
CA ARG A 84 10.97 8.52 -4.14
C ARG A 84 11.35 7.09 -3.78
N THR A 85 12.35 6.93 -2.92
CA THR A 85 12.84 5.63 -2.49
C THR A 85 12.45 5.38 -1.04
N GLY A 86 12.42 4.10 -0.67
CA GLY A 86 12.11 3.73 0.71
C GLY A 86 10.65 3.90 1.10
N ILE A 87 9.75 3.98 0.13
CA ILE A 87 8.30 4.02 0.41
C ILE A 87 7.86 2.61 0.82
N ARG A 88 7.43 2.50 2.06
CA ARG A 88 7.06 1.23 2.68
C ARG A 88 5.68 1.27 3.30
N ILE A 89 5.19 0.11 3.68
CA ILE A 89 4.05 -0.03 4.59
C ILE A 89 4.66 -0.32 5.96
N HIS A 90 4.33 0.49 6.97
CA HIS A 90 4.85 0.27 8.32
C HIS A 90 3.84 0.68 9.39
N ALA A 91 4.19 0.48 10.65
CA ALA A 91 3.34 0.85 11.78
C ALA A 91 3.51 2.32 12.12
N GLY A 92 2.43 2.92 12.62
CA GLY A 92 2.40 4.29 13.10
C GLY A 92 0.99 4.63 13.53
N ASN A 93 0.83 5.74 14.25
CA ASN A 93 -0.45 6.09 14.85
C ASN A 93 -1.10 7.32 14.20
N THR A 94 -0.30 8.27 13.76
CA THR A 94 -0.80 9.53 13.19
C THR A 94 -0.04 9.87 11.91
N ILE A 95 -0.54 10.85 11.16
CA ILE A 95 0.11 11.30 9.93
C ILE A 95 1.53 11.83 10.18
N ALA A 96 1.85 12.24 11.42
CA ALA A 96 3.20 12.67 11.78
C ALA A 96 4.23 11.52 11.69
N ASP A 97 3.77 10.27 11.70
CA ASP A 97 4.62 9.09 11.62
C ASP A 97 4.99 8.70 10.19
N SER A 98 4.59 9.50 9.20
CA SER A 98 4.85 9.16 7.80
C SER A 98 5.24 10.40 6.98
N ARG A 99 6.14 10.19 6.03
CA ARG A 99 6.48 11.15 4.96
C ARG A 99 6.24 10.55 3.59
N GLY A 100 5.20 9.71 3.49
CA GLY A 100 4.79 9.06 2.25
C GLY A 100 4.57 7.57 2.38
N CYS A 101 5.11 6.94 3.41
CA CYS A 101 4.83 5.55 3.72
C CYS A 101 3.36 5.37 4.12
N ILE A 102 2.85 4.19 3.85
CA ILE A 102 1.46 3.83 4.15
C ILE A 102 1.42 3.22 5.55
N LEU A 103 0.63 3.81 6.45
CA LEU A 103 0.42 3.28 7.79
C LEU A 103 -0.82 2.38 7.79
N VAL A 104 -0.75 1.26 8.51
CA VAL A 104 -1.86 0.31 8.64
C VAL A 104 -2.30 0.16 10.09
N GLY A 105 -3.58 -0.16 10.28
CA GLY A 105 -4.17 -0.34 11.60
C GLY A 105 -5.68 -0.37 11.55
N SER A 106 -6.31 0.13 12.60
CA SER A 106 -7.76 0.36 12.68
C SER A 106 -8.01 1.85 12.90
N ILE A 107 -8.80 2.46 12.02
CA ILE A 107 -9.05 3.92 12.07
C ILE A 107 -9.91 4.27 13.28
N ASP A 108 -9.47 5.29 13.99
CA ASP A 108 -10.25 5.99 15.01
C ASP A 108 -10.37 7.45 14.60
N MET A 109 -11.60 7.90 14.34
CA MET A 109 -11.92 9.23 13.83
C MET A 109 -12.37 10.17 14.97
N GLY A 110 -11.57 10.31 16.01
CA GLY A 110 -11.81 11.35 17.03
C GLY A 110 -11.63 12.75 16.42
N ASP A 111 -11.05 13.66 17.18
CA ASP A 111 -10.76 15.02 16.68
C ASP A 111 -9.81 14.99 15.48
N LYS A 112 -8.89 14.04 15.49
CA LYS A 112 -7.96 13.79 14.38
C LYS A 112 -7.93 12.30 14.08
N ALA A 113 -7.77 11.97 12.81
CA ALA A 113 -7.62 10.59 12.39
C ALA A 113 -6.35 9.98 13.00
N ARG A 114 -6.50 8.79 13.56
CA ARG A 114 -5.37 8.02 14.08
C ARG A 114 -5.63 6.53 13.88
N LEU A 115 -4.56 5.75 13.96
CA LEU A 115 -4.63 4.30 13.88
C LEU A 115 -4.46 3.68 15.27
N LEU A 116 -5.31 2.71 15.56
CA LEU A 116 -5.18 1.83 16.71
C LEU A 116 -4.65 0.47 16.21
N SER A 117 -4.00 -0.26 17.10
CA SER A 117 -3.52 -1.63 16.82
C SER A 117 -2.65 -1.73 15.57
N SER A 118 -1.87 -0.69 15.29
CA SER A 118 -1.07 -0.61 14.07
C SER A 118 -0.01 -1.72 14.01
N ARG A 119 0.68 -2.00 15.11
CA ARG A 119 1.68 -3.06 15.15
C ARG A 119 1.07 -4.43 14.85
N LYS A 120 -0.10 -4.71 15.42
CA LYS A 120 -0.81 -5.95 15.17
C LYS A 120 -1.19 -6.08 13.69
N ALA A 121 -1.73 -5.00 13.12
CA ALA A 121 -2.11 -4.97 11.70
C ALA A 121 -0.91 -5.21 10.78
N LEU A 122 0.20 -4.55 11.07
CA LEU A 122 1.42 -4.73 10.29
C LEU A 122 1.94 -6.17 10.37
N ASN A 123 1.93 -6.77 11.56
CA ASN A 123 2.37 -8.14 11.75
C ASN A 123 1.48 -9.12 10.95
N GLU A 124 0.16 -8.91 10.94
CA GLU A 124 -0.76 -9.72 10.16
C GLU A 124 -0.49 -9.61 8.66
N LEU A 125 -0.29 -8.38 8.18
CA LEU A 125 0.03 -8.14 6.78
C LEU A 125 1.34 -8.81 6.38
N ARG A 126 2.39 -8.57 7.16
CA ARG A 126 3.72 -9.13 6.88
C ARG A 126 3.68 -10.65 6.87
N GLU A 127 3.04 -11.26 7.85
CA GLU A 127 2.94 -12.72 7.92
C GLU A 127 2.20 -13.28 6.70
N TYR A 128 1.09 -12.65 6.32
CA TYR A 128 0.33 -13.06 5.16
C TYR A 128 1.18 -13.02 3.88
N LEU A 129 1.91 -11.93 3.67
CA LEU A 129 2.72 -11.75 2.47
C LEU A 129 3.94 -12.67 2.45
N LEU A 130 4.58 -12.89 3.59
CA LEU A 130 5.71 -13.82 3.69
C LEU A 130 5.28 -15.26 3.42
N ASN A 131 4.12 -15.66 3.93
CA ASN A 131 3.56 -16.98 3.68
C ASN A 131 3.21 -17.17 2.20
N TYR A 132 2.64 -16.17 1.58
CA TYR A 132 2.37 -16.19 0.13
C TYR A 132 3.66 -16.35 -0.68
N GLN A 133 4.67 -15.57 -0.35
CA GLN A 133 5.96 -15.60 -1.03
C GLN A 133 6.67 -16.95 -0.88
N LYS A 134 6.55 -17.55 0.29
CA LYS A 134 7.13 -18.86 0.57
C LYS A 134 6.44 -19.94 -0.24
N GLU A 135 5.11 -19.87 -0.37
CA GLU A 135 4.33 -20.85 -1.12
C GLU A 135 4.47 -20.66 -2.63
N TYR A 136 4.56 -19.41 -3.10
CA TYR A 136 4.63 -19.06 -4.52
C TYR A 136 5.85 -18.18 -4.81
N PRO A 137 7.06 -18.74 -4.75
CA PRO A 137 8.30 -17.93 -4.80
C PRO A 137 8.53 -17.25 -6.16
N ASN A 138 7.87 -17.70 -7.22
CA ASN A 138 8.01 -17.12 -8.55
C ASN A 138 6.92 -16.11 -8.90
N GLU A 139 5.95 -15.93 -8.00
CA GLU A 139 4.87 -14.98 -8.21
C GLU A 139 5.23 -13.61 -7.65
N GLU A 140 4.59 -12.59 -8.19
CA GLU A 140 4.82 -11.21 -7.77
C GLU A 140 3.62 -10.65 -7.03
N ILE A 141 3.88 -9.62 -6.22
CA ILE A 141 2.86 -8.91 -5.46
C ILE A 141 2.79 -7.48 -5.99
N TYR A 142 1.58 -7.02 -6.27
CA TYR A 142 1.32 -5.65 -6.71
C TYR A 142 0.33 -4.97 -5.78
N ILE A 143 0.48 -3.67 -5.62
CA ILE A 143 -0.49 -2.82 -4.93
C ILE A 143 -1.05 -1.80 -5.90
N GLU A 144 -2.37 -1.76 -6.02
CA GLU A 144 -3.10 -0.79 -6.82
C GLU A 144 -3.73 0.23 -5.90
N ILE A 145 -3.35 1.49 -6.04
CA ILE A 145 -3.83 2.60 -5.22
C ILE A 145 -4.81 3.41 -6.04
N THR A 146 -6.05 3.55 -5.55
CA THR A 146 -7.09 4.34 -6.20
C THR A 146 -7.58 5.44 -5.29
N GLU A 147 -8.07 6.52 -5.90
CA GLU A 147 -8.64 7.70 -5.25
C GLU A 147 -10.07 7.91 -5.73
N PRO A 148 -10.94 8.58 -4.93
CA PRO A 148 -12.34 8.76 -5.31
C PRO A 148 -12.56 9.42 -6.67
N ASP A 149 -11.65 10.33 -7.06
CA ASP A 149 -11.73 11.06 -8.33
C ASP A 149 -10.62 10.60 -9.29
N ALA A 150 -10.11 9.38 -9.12
CA ALA A 150 -9.05 8.85 -9.97
C ALA A 150 -9.53 8.70 -11.41
N TYR A 151 -8.65 9.00 -12.34
CA TYR A 151 -8.92 8.86 -13.76
C TYR A 151 -8.99 7.38 -14.16
N PRO A 152 -9.58 7.13 -15.38
CA PRO A 152 -9.76 5.76 -15.86
C PRO A 152 -8.44 4.98 -16.01
N LEU A 153 -8.58 3.71 -16.33
CA LEU A 153 -7.54 2.69 -16.35
C LEU A 153 -6.26 3.01 -17.14
N TYR A 154 -6.28 3.98 -18.04
CA TYR A 154 -5.07 4.34 -18.78
C TYR A 154 -3.97 4.95 -17.89
N ASP A 155 -4.30 5.39 -16.67
CA ASP A 155 -3.32 5.87 -15.70
C ASP A 155 -2.65 4.72 -14.93
N VAL A 156 -3.14 3.50 -15.09
CA VAL A 156 -2.58 2.32 -14.45
C VAL A 156 -1.37 1.83 -15.24
N PRO A 157 -0.22 1.58 -14.61
CA PRO A 157 0.94 1.03 -15.30
C PRO A 157 0.62 -0.22 -16.10
N TYR A 158 1.29 -0.36 -17.24
CA TYR A 158 1.02 -1.43 -18.20
C TYR A 158 1.13 -2.83 -17.58
N GLU A 159 2.11 -3.04 -16.70
CA GLU A 159 2.31 -4.31 -16.01
C GLU A 159 1.08 -4.73 -15.23
N CYS A 160 0.44 -3.80 -14.55
CA CYS A 160 -0.78 -4.09 -13.79
C CYS A 160 -1.97 -4.38 -14.70
N GLN A 161 -2.08 -3.68 -15.81
CA GLN A 161 -3.15 -3.92 -16.77
C GLN A 161 -3.08 -5.33 -17.36
N LEU A 162 -1.87 -5.81 -17.65
CA LEU A 162 -1.65 -7.14 -18.18
C LEU A 162 -1.90 -8.25 -17.17
N GLN A 163 -1.74 -7.97 -15.89
CA GLN A 163 -1.86 -8.96 -14.82
C GLN A 163 -3.29 -9.15 -14.33
N LYS A 164 -4.17 -8.19 -14.61
CA LYS A 164 -5.57 -8.28 -14.17
C LYS A 164 -6.32 -9.31 -14.99
N PRO A 165 -7.15 -10.13 -14.32
CA PRO A 165 -8.01 -11.08 -15.01
C PRO A 165 -9.04 -10.40 -15.88
#